data_ffaf837d18bc3c5d0f5ff6ce36e7a640
#
_entry.id   ffaf837d18bc3c5d0f5ff6ce36e7a640
#
_cell.length_a   1.000
_cell.length_b   1.000
_cell.length_c   1.000
_cell.angle_alpha   90.00
_cell.angle_beta   90.00
_cell.angle_gamma   90.00
#
_symmetry.space_group_name_H-M   'P 1'
#
loop_
_entity.id
_entity.type
_entity.pdbx_description
1 polymer ?
#
loop_
_entity_poly.entity_id
_entity_poly.type
_entity_poly.pdbx_seq_one_letter_code
_entity_poly.pdbx_strand_id
1 'polypeptide(L)'
;ACDKYAGAPAMRIAHKSHVFSMLDGAKLRQVIEEEKPDHIIPEVEAIATPVLKELEAEGYNVTPTANAAWLTMNREGIRRLAAEQLGIKTSQYVFAETFEEFKAAVAKVGIPCVVKPIMSSSGHGQSVVKKKEDIETSWHIAQEGGRAGAGRVIVEAFVKFDYEITLLTVRNVTGTQFCEPVGHIQIDGDYRYT
;
A
#
# COMPACT_ATOMS: atom_id res chain seq x y z
N ALA A 1 -3.40 22.05 0.55
CA ALA A 1 -3.73 20.70 0.06
C ALA A 1 -3.03 20.45 -1.28
N CYS A 2 -2.55 19.22 -1.50
CA CYS A 2 -1.88 18.81 -2.74
C CYS A 2 -2.60 17.61 -3.35
N ASP A 3 -2.76 17.58 -4.66
CA ASP A 3 -3.29 16.45 -5.40
C ASP A 3 -2.83 16.50 -6.87
N LYS A 4 -2.94 15.36 -7.58
CA LYS A 4 -2.58 15.27 -9.00
C LYS A 4 -3.58 15.96 -9.95
N TYR A 5 -4.80 16.30 -9.48
CA TYR A 5 -5.82 16.97 -10.26
C TYR A 5 -6.42 18.17 -9.53
N ALA A 6 -6.84 19.16 -10.29
CA ALA A 6 -7.46 20.37 -9.75
C ALA A 6 -8.84 20.09 -9.16
N GLY A 7 -9.19 20.80 -8.09
CA GLY A 7 -10.50 20.72 -7.47
C GLY A 7 -10.76 19.46 -6.66
N ALA A 8 -9.71 18.75 -6.24
CA ALA A 8 -9.82 17.65 -5.28
C ALA A 8 -10.57 18.11 -4.01
N PRO A 9 -11.33 17.22 -3.33
CA PRO A 9 -12.22 17.62 -2.22
C PRO A 9 -11.55 18.48 -1.17
N ALA A 10 -10.34 18.12 -0.71
CA ALA A 10 -9.60 18.88 0.29
C ALA A 10 -9.17 20.27 -0.19
N MET A 11 -8.96 20.46 -1.51
CA MET A 11 -8.57 21.76 -2.07
C MET A 11 -9.68 22.80 -1.95
N ARG A 12 -10.95 22.38 -1.83
CA ARG A 12 -12.11 23.28 -1.74
C ARG A 12 -12.20 24.02 -0.40
N ILE A 13 -11.58 23.47 0.64
CA ILE A 13 -11.58 24.05 1.98
C ILE A 13 -10.18 24.47 2.44
N ALA A 14 -9.14 24.12 1.69
CA ALA A 14 -7.78 24.50 1.99
C ALA A 14 -7.53 25.98 1.69
N HIS A 15 -6.68 26.63 2.50
CA HIS A 15 -6.25 28.03 2.26
C HIS A 15 -5.43 28.17 0.97
N LYS A 16 -4.64 27.13 0.64
CA LYS A 16 -3.87 27.03 -0.60
C LYS A 16 -3.93 25.61 -1.17
N SER A 17 -3.76 25.51 -2.48
CA SER A 17 -3.75 24.23 -3.19
C SER A 17 -2.67 24.19 -4.25
N HIS A 18 -2.06 23.01 -4.41
CA HIS A 18 -1.04 22.74 -5.42
C HIS A 18 -1.42 21.49 -6.21
N VAL A 19 -1.33 21.60 -7.55
CA VAL A 19 -1.68 20.51 -8.47
C VAL A 19 -0.41 19.96 -9.10
N PHE A 20 -0.04 18.75 -8.74
CA PHE A 20 1.12 18.04 -9.29
C PHE A 20 1.05 16.55 -8.95
N SER A 21 1.85 15.72 -9.65
CA SER A 21 1.96 14.30 -9.29
C SER A 21 2.63 14.13 -7.93
N MET A 22 2.00 13.46 -6.99
CA MET A 22 2.60 13.17 -5.68
C MET A 22 3.85 12.29 -5.78
N LEU A 23 4.07 11.62 -6.91
CA LEU A 23 5.31 10.89 -7.22
C LEU A 23 6.45 11.79 -7.69
N ASP A 24 6.19 13.06 -8.03
CA ASP A 24 7.21 14.05 -8.33
C ASP A 24 7.85 14.55 -7.04
N GLY A 25 8.94 13.89 -6.63
CA GLY A 25 9.63 14.20 -5.38
C GLY A 25 10.25 15.61 -5.38
N ALA A 26 10.74 16.10 -6.52
CA ALA A 26 11.30 17.44 -6.60
C ALA A 26 10.22 18.52 -6.37
N LYS A 27 9.05 18.33 -6.99
CA LYS A 27 7.92 19.25 -6.81
C LYS A 27 7.34 19.17 -5.40
N LEU A 28 7.26 17.95 -4.84
CA LEU A 28 6.83 17.74 -3.46
C LEU A 28 7.72 18.50 -2.48
N ARG A 29 9.05 18.34 -2.60
CA ARG A 29 10.03 19.08 -1.78
C ARG A 29 9.86 20.59 -1.93
N GLN A 30 9.84 21.09 -3.17
CA GLN A 30 9.65 22.51 -3.44
C GLN A 30 8.43 23.09 -2.73
N VAL A 31 7.27 22.44 -2.84
CA VAL A 31 6.04 22.91 -2.22
C VAL A 31 6.13 22.92 -0.69
N ILE A 32 6.74 21.88 -0.09
CA ILE A 32 6.92 21.81 1.37
C ILE A 32 7.85 22.93 1.86
N GLU A 33 8.95 23.19 1.15
CA GLU A 33 9.90 24.26 1.50
C GLU A 33 9.29 25.67 1.31
N GLU A 34 8.42 25.87 0.31
CA GLU A 34 7.68 27.12 0.10
C GLU A 34 6.63 27.37 1.15
N GLU A 35 5.82 26.35 1.48
CA GLU A 35 4.67 26.49 2.38
C GLU A 35 5.05 26.37 3.88
N LYS A 36 6.18 25.72 4.20
CA LYS A 36 6.70 25.50 5.56
C LYS A 36 5.61 25.01 6.55
N PRO A 37 4.93 23.88 6.24
CA PRO A 37 3.84 23.42 7.09
C PRO A 37 4.38 22.91 8.44
N ASP A 38 3.60 23.09 9.50
CA ASP A 38 3.89 22.51 10.81
C ASP A 38 3.78 20.98 10.80
N HIS A 39 2.90 20.43 9.94
CA HIS A 39 2.69 19.00 9.78
C HIS A 39 2.52 18.63 8.31
N ILE A 40 3.17 17.54 7.91
CA ILE A 40 3.00 16.90 6.60
C ILE A 40 2.24 15.61 6.83
N ILE A 41 1.07 15.48 6.21
CA ILE A 41 0.18 14.32 6.38
C ILE A 41 0.06 13.59 5.04
N PRO A 42 0.87 12.55 4.79
CA PRO A 42 0.72 11.70 3.62
C PRO A 42 -0.55 10.84 3.75
N GLU A 43 -1.48 11.01 2.82
CA GLU A 43 -2.74 10.27 2.78
C GLU A 43 -2.82 9.35 1.55
N VAL A 44 -2.36 9.85 0.40
CA VAL A 44 -2.39 9.10 -0.84
C VAL A 44 -1.27 8.05 -0.90
N GLU A 45 -1.57 6.84 -1.39
CA GLU A 45 -0.58 5.75 -1.44
C GLU A 45 0.53 6.00 -2.48
N ALA A 46 0.21 6.68 -3.59
CA ALA A 46 1.19 7.00 -4.64
C ALA A 46 1.87 8.35 -4.36
N ILE A 47 2.79 8.37 -3.39
CA ILE A 47 3.57 9.54 -2.99
C ILE A 47 5.07 9.23 -2.95
N ALA A 48 5.91 10.23 -3.18
CA ALA A 48 7.37 10.13 -3.15
C ALA A 48 7.90 9.97 -1.70
N THR A 49 7.66 8.81 -1.08
CA THR A 49 8.07 8.53 0.30
C THR A 49 9.58 8.66 0.57
N PRO A 50 10.50 8.41 -0.38
CA PRO A 50 11.92 8.70 -0.17
C PRO A 50 12.18 10.17 0.19
N VAL A 51 11.52 11.10 -0.50
CA VAL A 51 11.64 12.55 -0.23
C VAL A 51 11.04 12.90 1.13
N LEU A 52 9.96 12.26 1.53
CA LEU A 52 9.40 12.46 2.88
C LEU A 52 10.37 12.00 3.96
N LYS A 53 11.13 10.91 3.75
CA LYS A 53 12.18 10.46 4.68
C LYS A 53 13.32 11.46 4.81
N GLU A 54 13.74 12.06 3.71
CA GLU A 54 14.77 13.11 3.71
C GLU A 54 14.29 14.34 4.49
N LEU A 55 13.08 14.82 4.21
CA LEU A 55 12.48 15.96 4.88
C LEU A 55 12.28 15.70 6.38
N GLU A 56 11.85 14.49 6.77
CA GLU A 56 11.74 14.10 8.17
C GLU A 56 13.10 14.13 8.88
N ALA A 57 14.17 13.66 8.22
CA ALA A 57 15.53 13.74 8.73
C ALA A 57 16.06 15.20 8.82
N GLU A 58 15.56 16.10 8.00
CA GLU A 58 15.84 17.55 8.05
C GLU A 58 15.02 18.29 9.12
N GLY A 59 14.12 17.59 9.82
CA GLY A 59 13.35 18.13 10.94
C GLY A 59 11.91 18.52 10.64
N TYR A 60 11.41 18.24 9.43
CA TYR A 60 9.98 18.39 9.14
C TYR A 60 9.16 17.31 9.85
N ASN A 61 8.00 17.71 10.37
CA ASN A 61 7.09 16.80 11.08
C ASN A 61 6.19 16.05 10.09
N VAL A 62 6.52 14.78 9.81
CA VAL A 62 5.74 13.90 8.95
C VAL A 62 4.90 12.95 9.80
N THR A 63 3.59 12.96 9.63
CA THR A 63 2.63 12.19 10.44
C THR A 63 1.60 11.47 9.55
N PRO A 64 1.56 10.11 9.54
CA PRO A 64 2.45 9.18 10.22
C PRO A 64 3.90 9.35 9.75
N THR A 65 4.86 8.78 10.48
CA THR A 65 6.28 8.92 10.10
C THR A 65 6.50 8.48 8.66
N ALA A 66 7.46 9.12 7.97
CA ALA A 66 7.76 8.80 6.57
C ALA A 66 8.10 7.31 6.38
N ASN A 67 8.73 6.68 7.39
CA ASN A 67 9.00 5.25 7.34
C ASN A 67 7.72 4.41 7.48
N ALA A 68 6.77 4.79 8.33
CA ALA A 68 5.49 4.11 8.44
C ALA A 68 4.69 4.22 7.13
N ALA A 69 4.61 5.42 6.54
CA ALA A 69 3.99 5.65 5.25
C ALA A 69 4.63 4.76 4.16
N TRP A 70 5.96 4.73 4.08
CA TRP A 70 6.67 3.90 3.12
C TRP A 70 6.37 2.40 3.30
N LEU A 71 6.39 1.89 4.54
CA LEU A 71 6.12 0.47 4.82
C LEU A 71 4.69 0.07 4.46
N THR A 72 3.70 0.90 4.79
CA THR A 72 2.30 0.59 4.51
C THR A 72 1.95 0.66 3.02
N MET A 73 2.68 1.49 2.26
CA MET A 73 2.52 1.61 0.81
C MET A 73 3.33 0.57 0.03
N ASN A 74 4.30 -0.07 0.66
CA ASN A 74 5.17 -1.09 0.07
C ASN A 74 4.83 -2.47 0.64
N ARG A 75 4.05 -3.24 -0.12
CA ARG A 75 3.61 -4.58 0.28
C ARG A 75 4.76 -5.55 0.53
N GLU A 76 5.88 -5.42 -0.20
CA GLU A 76 7.10 -6.19 0.07
C GLU A 76 7.74 -5.76 1.39
N GLY A 77 7.90 -4.46 1.61
CA GLY A 77 8.52 -3.92 2.81
C GLY A 77 7.79 -4.35 4.08
N ILE A 78 6.47 -4.16 4.12
CA ILE A 78 5.68 -4.54 5.30
C ILE A 78 5.60 -6.05 5.49
N ARG A 79 5.55 -6.85 4.40
CA ARG A 79 5.53 -8.30 4.48
C ARG A 79 6.83 -8.86 5.04
N ARG A 80 7.97 -8.37 4.57
CA ARG A 80 9.28 -8.78 5.08
C ARG A 80 9.47 -8.33 6.53
N LEU A 81 9.06 -7.11 6.88
CA LEU A 81 9.09 -6.66 8.26
C LEU A 81 8.31 -7.62 9.17
N ALA A 82 7.06 -7.93 8.82
CA ALA A 82 6.21 -8.79 9.62
C ALA A 82 6.76 -10.23 9.73
N ALA A 83 7.04 -10.86 8.60
CA ALA A 83 7.39 -12.28 8.55
C ALA A 83 8.86 -12.56 8.91
N GLU A 84 9.81 -11.75 8.40
CA GLU A 84 11.24 -12.06 8.46
C GLU A 84 11.93 -11.37 9.65
N GLN A 85 11.50 -10.17 10.03
CA GLN A 85 12.14 -9.41 11.13
C GLN A 85 11.40 -9.58 12.46
N LEU A 86 10.06 -9.53 12.44
CA LEU A 86 9.22 -9.61 13.65
C LEU A 86 8.75 -11.03 13.95
N GLY A 87 8.93 -12.00 13.03
CA GLY A 87 8.48 -13.38 13.19
C GLY A 87 6.97 -13.55 13.30
N ILE A 88 6.19 -12.58 12.83
CA ILE A 88 4.73 -12.65 12.84
C ILE A 88 4.28 -13.65 11.78
N LYS A 89 3.36 -14.55 12.18
CA LYS A 89 2.79 -15.54 11.26
C LYS A 89 2.03 -14.86 10.13
N THR A 90 2.43 -15.13 8.90
CA THR A 90 1.78 -14.67 7.67
C THR A 90 1.47 -15.88 6.77
N SER A 91 0.70 -15.68 5.69
CA SER A 91 0.59 -16.68 4.63
C SER A 91 1.97 -16.91 3.98
N GLN A 92 2.21 -18.10 3.44
CA GLN A 92 3.38 -18.34 2.58
C GLN A 92 3.34 -17.38 1.38
N TYR A 93 4.47 -16.81 1.01
CA TYR A 93 4.55 -15.85 -0.08
C TYR A 93 5.84 -15.95 -0.87
N VAL A 94 5.80 -15.48 -2.11
CA VAL A 94 6.97 -15.31 -2.98
C VAL A 94 6.79 -14.04 -3.79
N PHE A 95 7.86 -13.25 -3.93
CA PHE A 95 7.88 -12.09 -4.84
C PHE A 95 8.39 -12.50 -6.22
N ALA A 96 7.88 -11.86 -7.25
CA ALA A 96 8.27 -12.08 -8.63
C ALA A 96 8.27 -10.76 -9.41
N GLU A 97 9.26 -10.58 -10.28
CA GLU A 97 9.47 -9.39 -11.10
C GLU A 97 9.24 -9.67 -12.59
N THR A 98 9.49 -10.90 -13.00
CA THR A 98 9.28 -11.37 -14.37
C THR A 98 8.17 -12.41 -14.42
N PHE A 99 7.61 -12.64 -15.61
CA PHE A 99 6.59 -13.67 -15.80
C PHE A 99 7.12 -15.09 -15.51
N GLU A 100 8.39 -15.35 -15.81
CA GLU A 100 9.02 -16.65 -15.51
C GLU A 100 9.16 -16.86 -13.99
N GLU A 101 9.62 -15.83 -13.25
CA GLU A 101 9.65 -15.86 -11.79
C GLU A 101 8.26 -16.02 -11.20
N PHE A 102 7.26 -15.36 -11.79
CA PHE A 102 5.87 -15.48 -11.36
C PHE A 102 5.33 -16.90 -11.50
N LYS A 103 5.58 -17.58 -12.64
CA LYS A 103 5.22 -18.99 -12.82
C LYS A 103 5.88 -19.89 -11.77
N ALA A 104 7.17 -19.66 -11.51
CA ALA A 104 7.90 -20.38 -10.48
C ALA A 104 7.34 -20.11 -9.07
N ALA A 105 6.95 -18.85 -8.78
CA ALA A 105 6.33 -18.45 -7.52
C ALA A 105 4.98 -19.15 -7.30
N VAL A 106 4.13 -19.20 -8.32
CA VAL A 106 2.85 -19.93 -8.28
C VAL A 106 3.08 -21.43 -8.04
N ALA A 107 4.07 -22.02 -8.71
CA ALA A 107 4.40 -23.42 -8.52
C ALA A 107 4.90 -23.71 -7.09
N LYS A 108 5.66 -22.78 -6.49
CA LYS A 108 6.19 -22.91 -5.13
C LYS A 108 5.12 -22.69 -4.05
N VAL A 109 4.26 -21.71 -4.24
CA VAL A 109 3.17 -21.38 -3.28
C VAL A 109 2.04 -22.39 -3.37
N GLY A 110 1.75 -22.88 -4.58
CA GLY A 110 0.64 -23.79 -4.87
C GLY A 110 -0.63 -23.07 -5.31
N ILE A 111 -1.57 -23.84 -5.82
CA ILE A 111 -2.90 -23.37 -6.25
C ILE A 111 -3.94 -23.93 -5.28
N PRO A 112 -4.92 -23.13 -4.81
CA PRO A 112 -5.14 -21.71 -5.15
C PRO A 112 -4.17 -20.76 -4.46
N CYS A 113 -3.86 -19.64 -5.13
CA CYS A 113 -3.05 -18.56 -4.56
C CYS A 113 -3.59 -17.19 -4.98
N VAL A 114 -3.21 -16.17 -4.22
CA VAL A 114 -3.59 -14.77 -4.46
C VAL A 114 -2.41 -14.01 -5.04
N VAL A 115 -2.66 -13.23 -6.08
CA VAL A 115 -1.66 -12.40 -6.76
C VAL A 115 -2.00 -10.94 -6.52
N LYS A 116 -1.02 -10.12 -6.13
CA LYS A 116 -1.21 -8.70 -5.88
C LYS A 116 -0.01 -7.89 -6.38
N PRO A 117 -0.20 -6.70 -6.97
CA PRO A 117 0.91 -5.76 -7.19
C PRO A 117 1.54 -5.34 -5.87
N ILE A 118 2.81 -4.95 -5.88
CA ILE A 118 3.49 -4.45 -4.67
C ILE A 118 2.86 -3.16 -4.17
N MET A 119 2.45 -2.27 -5.06
CA MET A 119 1.78 -1.01 -4.72
C MET A 119 0.38 -0.98 -5.32
N SER A 120 -0.61 -1.26 -4.52
CA SER A 120 -2.03 -1.14 -4.86
C SER A 120 -2.89 -1.07 -3.60
N SER A 121 -4.09 -0.52 -3.72
CA SER A 121 -5.11 -0.49 -2.66
C SER A 121 -6.47 -0.91 -3.21
N SER A 122 -7.43 -1.15 -2.33
CA SER A 122 -8.83 -1.48 -2.68
C SER A 122 -8.95 -2.64 -3.67
N GLY A 123 -8.07 -3.64 -3.57
CA GLY A 123 -8.12 -4.82 -4.45
C GLY A 123 -7.70 -4.60 -5.91
N HIS A 124 -7.30 -3.38 -6.31
CA HIS A 124 -6.87 -3.11 -7.68
C HIS A 124 -5.66 -3.98 -8.06
N GLY A 125 -5.76 -4.65 -9.23
CA GLY A 125 -4.74 -5.57 -9.72
C GLY A 125 -4.64 -6.89 -8.94
N GLN A 126 -5.52 -7.14 -7.96
CA GLN A 126 -5.56 -8.40 -7.24
C GLN A 126 -6.37 -9.45 -8.02
N SER A 127 -5.90 -10.68 -7.99
CA SER A 127 -6.61 -11.83 -8.58
C SER A 127 -6.30 -13.12 -7.82
N VAL A 128 -7.11 -14.15 -8.06
CA VAL A 128 -6.92 -15.48 -7.49
C VAL A 128 -6.64 -16.47 -8.61
N VAL A 129 -5.48 -17.12 -8.57
CA VAL A 129 -5.14 -18.24 -9.45
C VAL A 129 -5.79 -19.49 -8.85
N LYS A 130 -6.86 -19.99 -9.46
CA LYS A 130 -7.58 -21.22 -9.05
C LYS A 130 -7.15 -22.46 -9.82
N LYS A 131 -6.61 -22.28 -11.02
CA LYS A 131 -6.14 -23.33 -11.94
C LYS A 131 -4.99 -22.79 -12.80
N LYS A 132 -4.28 -23.66 -13.49
CA LYS A 132 -3.09 -23.29 -14.26
C LYS A 132 -3.38 -22.30 -15.40
N GLU A 133 -4.57 -22.38 -15.98
CA GLU A 133 -5.01 -21.50 -17.07
C GLU A 133 -5.20 -20.04 -16.61
N ASP A 134 -5.34 -19.80 -15.32
CA ASP A 134 -5.52 -18.45 -14.76
C ASP A 134 -4.18 -17.68 -14.64
N ILE A 135 -3.03 -18.37 -14.75
CA ILE A 135 -1.71 -17.80 -14.45
C ILE A 135 -1.41 -16.57 -15.31
N GLU A 136 -1.56 -16.68 -16.63
CA GLU A 136 -1.25 -15.59 -17.56
C GLU A 136 -2.19 -14.39 -17.35
N THR A 137 -3.49 -14.66 -17.23
CA THR A 137 -4.49 -13.61 -16.94
C THR A 137 -4.21 -12.91 -15.62
N SER A 138 -3.87 -13.65 -14.57
CA SER A 138 -3.56 -13.07 -13.25
C SER A 138 -2.30 -12.20 -13.28
N TRP A 139 -1.29 -12.56 -14.07
CA TRP A 139 -0.12 -11.72 -14.30
C TRP A 139 -0.50 -10.38 -14.94
N HIS A 140 -1.26 -10.43 -16.03
CA HIS A 140 -1.70 -9.21 -16.74
C HIS A 140 -2.54 -8.30 -15.85
N ILE A 141 -3.50 -8.85 -15.11
CA ILE A 141 -4.31 -8.07 -14.14
C ILE A 141 -3.40 -7.36 -13.13
N ALA A 142 -2.38 -8.03 -12.61
CA ALA A 142 -1.47 -7.43 -11.64
C ALA A 142 -0.58 -6.34 -12.25
N GLN A 143 -0.16 -6.49 -13.52
CA GLN A 143 0.63 -5.48 -14.22
C GLN A 143 -0.17 -4.21 -14.54
N GLU A 144 -1.44 -4.35 -14.91
CA GLU A 144 -2.32 -3.23 -15.26
C GLU A 144 -2.87 -2.50 -14.02
N GLY A 145 -3.10 -3.22 -12.92
CA GLY A 145 -3.72 -2.69 -11.71
C GLY A 145 -2.76 -2.05 -10.70
N GLY A 146 -1.45 -2.06 -10.95
CA GLY A 146 -0.46 -1.43 -10.08
C GLY A 146 -0.52 0.10 -10.13
N ARG A 147 -0.64 0.77 -8.98
CA ARG A 147 -0.67 2.26 -8.92
C ARG A 147 0.65 2.92 -9.31
N ALA A 148 1.76 2.21 -9.20
CA ALA A 148 3.08 2.65 -9.67
C ALA A 148 3.42 2.14 -11.09
N GLY A 149 2.43 1.59 -11.81
CA GLY A 149 2.61 0.95 -13.11
C GLY A 149 2.94 -0.53 -13.01
N ALA A 150 3.32 -1.12 -14.15
CA ALA A 150 3.76 -2.51 -14.23
C ALA A 150 5.02 -2.76 -13.38
N GLY A 151 5.13 -3.92 -12.77
CA GLY A 151 6.29 -4.25 -11.96
C GLY A 151 6.13 -5.50 -11.12
N ARG A 152 6.80 -5.48 -9.99
CA ARG A 152 6.91 -6.61 -9.06
C ARG A 152 5.58 -6.97 -8.42
N VAL A 153 5.33 -8.25 -8.26
CA VAL A 153 4.12 -8.80 -7.63
C VAL A 153 4.46 -9.68 -6.43
N ILE A 154 3.49 -9.89 -5.55
CA ILE A 154 3.52 -10.93 -4.52
C ILE A 154 2.52 -12.02 -4.89
N VAL A 155 2.94 -13.27 -4.75
CA VAL A 155 2.10 -14.48 -4.81
C VAL A 155 1.97 -15.00 -3.40
N GLU A 156 0.74 -15.10 -2.89
CA GLU A 156 0.45 -15.52 -1.52
C GLU A 156 -0.41 -16.78 -1.52
N ALA A 157 -0.16 -17.70 -0.59
CA ALA A 157 -1.03 -18.84 -0.39
C ALA A 157 -2.44 -18.36 -0.01
N PHE A 158 -3.43 -19.03 -0.59
CA PHE A 158 -4.82 -18.74 -0.26
C PHE A 158 -5.14 -19.23 1.16
N VAL A 159 -5.54 -18.32 2.03
CA VAL A 159 -5.90 -18.61 3.42
C VAL A 159 -7.41 -18.77 3.54
N LYS A 160 -7.87 -19.93 4.02
CA LYS A 160 -9.24 -20.07 4.46
C LYS A 160 -9.36 -19.51 5.88
N PHE A 161 -10.20 -18.53 6.07
CA PHE A 161 -10.48 -17.93 7.37
C PHE A 161 -11.99 -17.97 7.63
N ASP A 162 -12.37 -18.00 8.89
CA ASP A 162 -13.77 -18.04 9.31
C ASP A 162 -14.40 -16.65 9.27
N TYR A 163 -13.60 -15.63 9.59
CA TYR A 163 -14.01 -14.21 9.57
C TYR A 163 -12.81 -13.30 9.39
N GLU A 164 -13.08 -12.08 8.98
CA GLU A 164 -12.09 -11.00 8.82
C GLU A 164 -12.43 -9.85 9.76
N ILE A 165 -11.42 -9.25 10.35
CA ILE A 165 -11.56 -8.08 11.21
C ILE A 165 -10.61 -6.97 10.80
N THR A 166 -11.02 -5.73 11.07
CA THR A 166 -10.13 -4.59 11.14
C THR A 166 -9.88 -4.22 12.60
N LEU A 167 -8.62 -4.16 13.00
CA LEU A 167 -8.21 -3.65 14.30
C LEU A 167 -7.57 -2.27 14.11
N LEU A 168 -8.33 -1.22 14.37
CA LEU A 168 -7.81 0.14 14.34
C LEU A 168 -6.88 0.37 15.53
N THR A 169 -5.74 0.97 15.26
CA THR A 169 -4.74 1.29 16.28
C THR A 169 -4.37 2.76 16.21
N VAL A 170 -4.21 3.38 17.36
CA VAL A 170 -3.78 4.78 17.48
C VAL A 170 -2.46 4.82 18.26
N ARG A 171 -1.39 5.27 17.61
CA ARG A 171 -0.10 5.48 18.27
C ARG A 171 0.16 6.97 18.47
N ASN A 172 0.51 7.33 19.70
CA ASN A 172 0.88 8.69 20.08
C ASN A 172 2.07 8.69 21.04
N VAL A 173 2.44 9.85 21.57
CA VAL A 173 3.59 10.01 22.49
C VAL A 173 3.45 9.23 23.81
N THR A 174 2.23 8.88 24.21
CA THR A 174 1.97 8.12 25.44
C THR A 174 1.89 6.60 25.24
N GLY A 175 1.90 6.14 23.98
CA GLY A 175 1.86 4.71 23.65
C GLY A 175 0.93 4.36 22.51
N THR A 176 0.55 3.09 22.43
CA THR A 176 -0.37 2.56 21.41
C THR A 176 -1.67 2.13 22.07
N GLN A 177 -2.79 2.56 21.51
CA GLN A 177 -4.13 2.16 21.92
C GLN A 177 -4.79 1.36 20.79
N PHE A 178 -5.63 0.43 21.18
CA PHE A 178 -6.39 -0.43 20.25
C PHE A 178 -7.87 -0.11 20.40
N CYS A 179 -8.55 0.07 19.26
CA CYS A 179 -10.01 0.20 19.24
C CYS A 179 -10.64 -1.21 19.30
N GLU A 180 -11.94 -1.26 19.53
CA GLU A 180 -12.69 -2.51 19.42
C GLU A 180 -12.55 -3.07 18.00
N PRO A 181 -12.35 -4.40 17.84
CA PRO A 181 -12.27 -5.02 16.53
C PRO A 181 -13.58 -4.87 15.75
N VAL A 182 -13.49 -4.49 14.50
CA VAL A 182 -14.65 -4.39 13.59
C VAL A 182 -14.63 -5.57 12.64
N GLY A 183 -15.65 -6.43 12.71
CA GLY A 183 -15.88 -7.51 11.74
C GLY A 183 -16.43 -6.92 10.44
N HIS A 184 -16.04 -7.51 9.30
CA HIS A 184 -16.56 -7.07 8.01
C HIS A 184 -16.60 -8.20 6.98
N ILE A 185 -17.41 -7.98 5.95
CA ILE A 185 -17.49 -8.86 4.78
C ILE A 185 -17.09 -8.06 3.55
N GLN A 186 -16.12 -8.58 2.80
CA GLN A 186 -15.73 -8.04 1.51
C GLN A 186 -16.41 -8.80 0.37
N ILE A 187 -16.89 -8.06 -0.62
CA ILE A 187 -17.38 -8.61 -1.90
C ILE A 187 -16.64 -7.87 -3.01
N ASP A 188 -15.93 -8.59 -3.86
CA ASP A 188 -15.12 -8.05 -4.97
C ASP A 188 -14.10 -6.98 -4.52
N GLY A 189 -13.56 -7.12 -3.30
CA GLY A 189 -12.58 -6.20 -2.72
C GLY A 189 -13.18 -4.99 -2.00
N ASP A 190 -14.48 -4.81 -2.02
CA ASP A 190 -15.18 -3.72 -1.33
C ASP A 190 -15.79 -4.19 -0.02
N TYR A 191 -15.70 -3.37 1.02
CA TYR A 191 -16.44 -3.57 2.27
C TYR A 191 -17.93 -3.36 2.02
N ARG A 192 -18.73 -4.38 2.27
CA ARG A 192 -20.18 -4.34 2.06
C ARG A 192 -20.97 -4.31 3.37
N TYR A 193 -20.45 -4.97 4.40
CA TYR A 193 -21.05 -5.02 5.72
C TYR A 193 -19.95 -4.90 6.77
N THR A 194 -20.21 -4.10 7.79
CA THR A 194 -19.38 -3.89 8.98
C THR A 194 -20.22 -4.00 10.23
#